data_d35a4d20b1705dfb1409898563fa2b56
#
_entry.id   d35a4d20b1705dfb1409898563fa2b56
#
_cell.length_a   1.000
_cell.length_b   1.000
_cell.length_c   1.000
_cell.angle_alpha   90.00
_cell.angle_beta   90.00
_cell.angle_gamma   90.00
#
_symmetry.space_group_name_H-M   'P 1'
#
loop_
_entity.id
_entity.type
_entity.pdbx_description
1 polymer ?
#
loop_
_entity_poly.entity_id
_entity_poly.type
_entity_poly.pdbx_seq_one_letter_code
_entity_poly.pdbx_strand_id
1 'polypeptide(L)'
;MLKGAIFDFDGTLFDSMFIWDTAGEVYLRSIGIEPKEDLQKILKPMSLLQSATYIHEKYSIPLTIEEIMDDINRTVEDFYFHTVQPKEGVIAHLEQMKAHGIKMCIATATDRYQVEAALKRCGMESFFSEIFTCTDVGHGKDEPIIFQKAMEYLGTTKADTVVFEDACHAAKTAKADGFIVVTVFDSHETKQEELHSVSDCFIENFTQIEHFWEFAYGLTAGFKRQIGGTTLCRYIKRC
;
A
#
# COMPACT_ATOMS: atom_id res chain seq x y z
N MET A 1 13.29 -18.84 0.43
CA MET A 1 13.34 -17.88 1.56
C MET A 1 13.16 -16.49 1.00
N LEU A 2 12.33 -15.66 1.59
CA LEU A 2 12.12 -14.28 1.13
C LEU A 2 13.42 -13.49 1.17
N LYS A 3 13.64 -12.65 0.16
CA LYS A 3 14.81 -11.77 0.03
C LYS A 3 14.43 -10.31 -0.15
N GLY A 4 13.23 -10.06 -0.68
CA GLY A 4 12.69 -8.73 -0.91
C GLY A 4 11.29 -8.56 -0.37
N ALA A 5 10.97 -7.35 0.06
CA ALA A 5 9.64 -6.93 0.42
C ALA A 5 9.36 -5.54 -0.13
N ILE A 6 8.21 -5.41 -0.75
CA ILE A 6 7.68 -4.17 -1.31
C ILE A 6 6.45 -3.82 -0.49
N PHE A 7 6.45 -2.65 0.11
CA PHE A 7 5.33 -2.19 0.94
C PHE A 7 4.57 -1.07 0.25
N ASP A 8 3.27 -1.16 0.23
CA ASP A 8 2.47 0.03 0.10
C ASP A 8 2.60 0.89 1.36
N PHE A 9 2.23 2.16 1.26
CA PHE A 9 2.38 3.14 2.33
C PHE A 9 1.05 3.39 3.07
N ASP A 10 0.05 3.89 2.37
CA ASP A 10 -1.23 4.32 2.95
C ASP A 10 -2.17 3.13 3.16
N GLY A 11 -2.70 2.96 4.38
CA GLY A 11 -3.53 1.80 4.70
C GLY A 11 -2.73 0.52 4.93
N THR A 12 -1.47 0.46 4.50
CA THR A 12 -0.56 -0.66 4.73
C THR A 12 0.43 -0.37 5.86
N LEU A 13 1.41 0.49 5.67
CA LEU A 13 2.37 0.85 6.70
C LEU A 13 1.84 1.90 7.67
N PHE A 14 1.04 2.84 7.19
CA PHE A 14 0.52 3.97 7.94
C PHE A 14 -1.00 3.96 8.01
N ASP A 15 -1.54 4.38 9.16
CA ASP A 15 -2.97 4.59 9.36
C ASP A 15 -3.35 5.97 8.82
N SER A 16 -3.55 6.03 7.52
CA SER A 16 -3.67 7.30 6.77
C SER A 16 -4.93 7.37 5.90
N MET A 17 -5.61 6.26 5.63
CA MET A 17 -6.69 6.24 4.64
C MET A 17 -7.83 7.20 4.95
N PHE A 18 -8.12 7.46 6.22
CA PHE A 18 -9.21 8.34 6.64
C PHE A 18 -9.03 9.81 6.19
N ILE A 19 -7.79 10.27 5.97
CA ILE A 19 -7.56 11.66 5.52
C ILE A 19 -8.05 11.85 4.09
N TRP A 20 -7.93 10.83 3.27
CA TRP A 20 -8.37 10.85 1.88
C TRP A 20 -9.90 10.88 1.74
N ASP A 21 -10.63 10.34 2.72
CA ASP A 21 -12.09 10.42 2.75
C ASP A 21 -12.60 11.86 2.78
N THR A 22 -11.84 12.78 3.38
CA THR A 22 -12.23 14.18 3.56
C THR A 22 -11.44 15.18 2.70
N ALA A 23 -10.36 14.76 2.04
CA ALA A 23 -9.45 15.64 1.32
C ALA A 23 -10.16 16.53 0.28
N GLY A 24 -11.09 15.98 -0.49
CA GLY A 24 -11.87 16.76 -1.48
C GLY A 24 -12.76 17.82 -0.85
N GLU A 25 -13.35 17.54 0.33
CA GLU A 25 -14.16 18.53 1.06
C GLU A 25 -13.28 19.62 1.65
N VAL A 26 -12.13 19.26 2.24
CA VAL A 26 -11.16 20.21 2.79
C VAL A 26 -10.66 21.13 1.69
N TYR A 27 -10.31 20.57 0.54
CA TYR A 27 -9.90 21.35 -0.63
C TYR A 27 -10.97 22.39 -1.06
N LEU A 28 -12.22 21.94 -1.26
CA LEU A 28 -13.29 22.85 -1.67
C LEU A 28 -13.50 23.98 -0.67
N ARG A 29 -13.50 23.67 0.64
CA ARG A 29 -13.63 24.71 1.69
C ARG A 29 -12.44 25.67 1.70
N SER A 30 -11.23 25.17 1.41
CA SER A 30 -10.02 26.04 1.36
C SER A 30 -10.10 27.11 0.27
N ILE A 31 -10.81 26.81 -0.82
CA ILE A 31 -11.06 27.78 -1.92
C ILE A 31 -12.41 28.49 -1.82
N GLY A 32 -13.09 28.39 -0.67
CA GLY A 32 -14.35 29.10 -0.38
C GLY A 32 -15.60 28.48 -0.98
N ILE A 33 -15.55 27.22 -1.41
CA ILE A 33 -16.68 26.46 -1.96
C ILE A 33 -17.20 25.49 -0.91
N GLU A 34 -18.48 25.57 -0.58
CA GLU A 34 -19.12 24.58 0.33
C GLU A 34 -19.39 23.27 -0.45
N PRO A 35 -18.85 22.15 -0.01
CA PRO A 35 -19.11 20.85 -0.63
C PRO A 35 -20.56 20.41 -0.44
N LYS A 36 -21.08 19.63 -1.40
CA LYS A 36 -22.40 18.99 -1.25
C LYS A 36 -22.34 17.87 -0.21
N GLU A 37 -23.43 17.62 0.49
CA GLU A 37 -23.52 16.64 1.60
C GLU A 37 -23.14 15.20 1.20
N ASP A 38 -23.22 14.86 -0.08
CA ASP A 38 -22.90 13.51 -0.59
C ASP A 38 -21.50 13.40 -1.21
N LEU A 39 -20.70 14.47 -1.19
CA LEU A 39 -19.41 14.50 -1.90
C LEU A 39 -18.46 13.37 -1.47
N GLN A 40 -18.29 13.16 -0.18
CA GLN A 40 -17.43 12.11 0.36
C GLN A 40 -17.81 10.73 -0.17
N LYS A 41 -19.12 10.42 -0.20
CA LYS A 41 -19.63 9.13 -0.71
C LYS A 41 -19.34 8.95 -2.20
N ILE A 42 -19.42 10.05 -2.96
CA ILE A 42 -19.16 10.05 -4.40
C ILE A 42 -17.67 9.84 -4.67
N LEU A 43 -16.80 10.53 -3.93
CA LEU A 43 -15.36 10.47 -4.16
C LEU A 43 -14.72 9.18 -3.64
N LYS A 44 -15.29 8.56 -2.62
CA LYS A 44 -14.72 7.37 -1.96
C LYS A 44 -14.24 6.25 -2.90
N PRO A 45 -14.96 5.88 -3.97
CA PRO A 45 -14.50 4.84 -4.91
C PRO A 45 -13.54 5.37 -5.99
N MET A 46 -13.23 6.66 -6.02
CA MET A 46 -12.48 7.32 -7.08
C MET A 46 -10.99 7.42 -6.76
N SER A 47 -10.14 7.30 -7.79
CA SER A 47 -8.74 7.70 -7.70
C SER A 47 -8.62 9.22 -7.54
N LEU A 48 -7.45 9.74 -7.13
CA LEU A 48 -7.22 11.18 -7.02
C LEU A 48 -7.52 11.91 -8.36
N LEU A 49 -7.08 11.32 -9.49
CA LEU A 49 -7.36 11.87 -10.83
C LEU A 49 -8.87 11.92 -11.11
N GLN A 50 -9.61 10.86 -10.79
CA GLN A 50 -11.06 10.81 -10.99
C GLN A 50 -11.78 11.81 -10.07
N SER A 51 -11.33 11.92 -8.83
CA SER A 51 -11.86 12.88 -7.85
C SER A 51 -11.62 14.33 -8.29
N ALA A 52 -10.41 14.66 -8.73
CA ALA A 52 -10.07 15.98 -9.26
C ALA A 52 -10.88 16.32 -10.53
N THR A 53 -11.04 15.35 -11.43
CA THR A 53 -11.88 15.52 -12.63
C THR A 53 -13.35 15.79 -12.26
N TYR A 54 -13.91 14.98 -11.35
CA TYR A 54 -15.27 15.19 -10.86
C TYR A 54 -15.45 16.57 -10.21
N ILE A 55 -14.52 16.96 -9.35
CA ILE A 55 -14.53 18.27 -8.66
C ILE A 55 -14.44 19.41 -9.68
N HIS A 56 -13.53 19.32 -10.66
CA HIS A 56 -13.39 20.30 -11.72
C HIS A 56 -14.71 20.53 -12.47
N GLU A 57 -15.32 19.45 -12.94
CA GLU A 57 -16.57 19.51 -13.73
C GLU A 57 -17.77 19.96 -12.89
N LYS A 58 -17.91 19.39 -11.69
CA LYS A 58 -19.08 19.59 -10.82
C LYS A 58 -19.18 20.96 -10.21
N TYR A 59 -18.02 21.55 -9.87
CA TYR A 59 -17.94 22.85 -9.22
C TYR A 59 -17.44 23.96 -10.15
N SER A 60 -17.17 23.62 -11.44
CA SER A 60 -16.70 24.56 -12.47
C SER A 60 -15.46 25.35 -12.02
N ILE A 61 -14.49 24.66 -11.44
CA ILE A 61 -13.26 25.27 -10.92
C ILE A 61 -12.37 25.67 -12.09
N PRO A 62 -11.90 26.92 -12.17
CA PRO A 62 -11.12 27.43 -13.30
C PRO A 62 -9.62 27.08 -13.19
N LEU A 63 -9.30 25.87 -12.75
CA LEU A 63 -7.96 25.28 -12.66
C LEU A 63 -7.90 24.03 -13.52
N THR A 64 -6.71 23.62 -13.94
CA THR A 64 -6.49 22.33 -14.58
C THR A 64 -6.69 21.19 -13.59
N ILE A 65 -6.92 19.98 -14.09
CA ILE A 65 -7.08 18.80 -13.23
C ILE A 65 -5.79 18.55 -12.42
N GLU A 66 -4.61 18.77 -13.02
CA GLU A 66 -3.32 18.64 -12.36
C GLU A 66 -3.18 19.63 -11.20
N GLU A 67 -3.54 20.90 -11.41
CA GLU A 67 -3.53 21.91 -10.35
C GLU A 67 -4.48 21.56 -9.19
N ILE A 68 -5.66 20.99 -9.50
CA ILE A 68 -6.60 20.52 -8.47
C ILE A 68 -6.02 19.34 -7.71
N MET A 69 -5.36 18.39 -8.37
CA MET A 69 -4.69 17.27 -7.73
C MET A 69 -3.59 17.75 -6.77
N ASP A 70 -2.76 18.70 -7.22
CA ASP A 70 -1.72 19.29 -6.40
C ASP A 70 -2.30 20.02 -5.18
N ASP A 71 -3.38 20.76 -5.36
CA ASP A 71 -4.04 21.47 -4.27
C ASP A 71 -4.68 20.50 -3.27
N ILE A 72 -5.31 19.42 -3.74
CA ILE A 72 -5.82 18.35 -2.85
C ILE A 72 -4.66 17.72 -2.07
N ASN A 73 -3.56 17.39 -2.72
CA ASN A 73 -2.37 16.85 -2.04
C ASN A 73 -1.85 17.81 -0.96
N ARG A 74 -1.83 19.11 -1.23
CA ARG A 74 -1.44 20.14 -0.23
C ARG A 74 -2.37 20.17 0.98
N THR A 75 -3.65 19.85 0.83
CA THR A 75 -4.57 19.83 1.99
C THR A 75 -4.25 18.72 2.98
N VAL A 76 -3.56 17.67 2.55
CA VAL A 76 -3.18 16.53 3.39
C VAL A 76 -1.72 16.59 3.87
N GLU A 77 -0.91 17.55 3.37
CA GLU A 77 0.52 17.67 3.74
C GLU A 77 0.75 17.76 5.24
N ASP A 78 0.03 18.64 5.93
CA ASP A 78 0.16 18.82 7.39
C ASP A 78 -0.06 17.51 8.15
N PHE A 79 -0.95 16.65 7.66
CA PHE A 79 -1.20 15.35 8.24
C PHE A 79 0.03 14.44 8.12
N TYR A 80 0.62 14.33 6.93
CA TYR A 80 1.82 13.52 6.71
C TYR A 80 3.04 14.09 7.45
N PHE A 81 3.19 15.41 7.46
CA PHE A 81 4.33 16.05 8.10
C PHE A 81 4.28 16.00 9.61
N HIS A 82 3.08 16.05 10.22
CA HIS A 82 2.96 16.30 11.65
C HIS A 82 2.17 15.25 12.43
N THR A 83 1.31 14.46 11.78
CA THR A 83 0.28 13.70 12.50
C THR A 83 0.31 12.20 12.22
N VAL A 84 0.36 11.77 10.95
CA VAL A 84 0.19 10.36 10.55
C VAL A 84 1.07 9.41 11.36
N GLN A 85 0.52 8.27 11.78
CA GLN A 85 1.24 7.28 12.58
C GLN A 85 1.35 5.95 11.81
N PRO A 86 2.45 5.20 12.01
CA PRO A 86 2.53 3.83 11.51
C PRO A 86 1.46 2.98 12.18
N LYS A 87 0.94 2.00 11.44
CA LYS A 87 0.01 1.01 12.01
C LYS A 87 0.68 0.22 13.13
N GLU A 88 -0.11 -0.33 14.03
CA GLU A 88 0.37 -1.08 15.18
C GLU A 88 1.24 -2.27 14.75
N GLY A 89 2.41 -2.40 15.37
CA GLY A 89 3.36 -3.49 15.13
C GLY A 89 4.29 -3.30 13.93
N VAL A 90 4.07 -2.30 13.06
CA VAL A 90 4.89 -2.07 11.85
C VAL A 90 6.37 -2.00 12.14
N ILE A 91 6.81 -1.18 13.10
CA ILE A 91 8.24 -0.99 13.39
C ILE A 91 8.89 -2.32 13.81
N ALA A 92 8.26 -3.07 14.72
CA ALA A 92 8.78 -4.36 15.18
C ALA A 92 8.84 -5.38 14.02
N HIS A 93 7.87 -5.36 13.11
CA HIS A 93 7.86 -6.23 11.94
C HIS A 93 9.02 -5.89 10.98
N LEU A 94 9.23 -4.60 10.68
CA LEU A 94 10.33 -4.14 9.83
C LEU A 94 11.70 -4.46 10.45
N GLU A 95 11.87 -4.32 11.78
CA GLU A 95 13.08 -4.72 12.49
C GLU A 95 13.39 -6.21 12.31
N GLN A 96 12.38 -7.06 12.44
CA GLN A 96 12.56 -8.50 12.20
C GLN A 96 12.90 -8.81 10.76
N MET A 97 12.23 -8.19 9.77
CA MET A 97 12.57 -8.36 8.36
C MET A 97 14.01 -7.95 8.07
N LYS A 98 14.45 -6.82 8.62
CA LYS A 98 15.84 -6.35 8.51
C LYS A 98 16.83 -7.33 9.15
N ALA A 99 16.50 -7.88 10.32
CA ALA A 99 17.34 -8.90 11.00
C ALA A 99 17.45 -10.20 10.20
N HIS A 100 16.44 -10.55 9.40
CA HIS A 100 16.48 -11.67 8.47
C HIS A 100 17.15 -11.35 7.13
N GLY A 101 17.68 -10.14 6.95
CA GLY A 101 18.38 -9.72 5.73
C GLY A 101 17.46 -9.49 4.54
N ILE A 102 16.16 -9.27 4.76
CA ILE A 102 15.19 -8.96 3.70
C ILE A 102 15.38 -7.49 3.31
N LYS A 103 15.61 -7.23 2.03
CA LYS A 103 15.68 -5.87 1.50
C LYS A 103 14.28 -5.32 1.34
N MET A 104 14.08 -4.06 1.70
CA MET A 104 12.76 -3.45 1.71
C MET A 104 12.74 -2.16 0.91
N CYS A 105 11.64 -1.92 0.19
CA CYS A 105 11.33 -0.65 -0.46
C CYS A 105 9.84 -0.36 -0.38
N ILE A 106 9.47 0.87 -0.71
CA ILE A 106 8.08 1.34 -0.75
C ILE A 106 7.63 1.45 -2.21
N ALA A 107 6.38 1.08 -2.50
CA ALA A 107 5.69 1.32 -3.76
C ALA A 107 4.31 1.93 -3.45
N THR A 108 4.12 3.22 -3.74
CA THR A 108 2.95 3.99 -3.28
C THR A 108 2.37 4.89 -4.36
N ALA A 109 1.11 5.27 -4.18
CA ALA A 109 0.47 6.31 -4.97
C ALA A 109 0.70 7.72 -4.38
N THR A 110 1.13 7.81 -3.14
CA THR A 110 1.40 9.08 -2.43
C THR A 110 2.72 9.69 -2.88
N ASP A 111 2.77 11.01 -2.91
CA ASP A 111 3.94 11.74 -3.36
C ASP A 111 5.15 11.53 -2.44
N ARG A 112 6.33 11.40 -3.06
CA ARG A 112 7.60 11.08 -2.39
C ARG A 112 7.88 11.94 -1.16
N TYR A 113 7.71 13.26 -1.27
CA TYR A 113 8.04 14.18 -0.19
C TYR A 113 7.17 14.00 1.06
N GLN A 114 5.90 13.59 0.90
CA GLN A 114 4.99 13.28 2.01
C GLN A 114 5.42 11.98 2.71
N VAL A 115 5.75 10.96 1.92
CA VAL A 115 6.26 9.67 2.43
C VAL A 115 7.56 9.89 3.21
N GLU A 116 8.51 10.61 2.64
CA GLU A 116 9.80 10.92 3.29
C GLU A 116 9.61 11.69 4.59
N ALA A 117 8.72 12.67 4.64
CA ALA A 117 8.42 13.44 5.84
C ALA A 117 7.86 12.54 6.96
N ALA A 118 6.91 11.67 6.66
CA ALA A 118 6.32 10.76 7.62
C ALA A 118 7.34 9.72 8.12
N LEU A 119 8.12 9.10 7.22
CA LEU A 119 9.16 8.14 7.56
C LEU A 119 10.21 8.78 8.48
N LYS A 120 10.67 9.98 8.15
CA LYS A 120 11.65 10.72 8.96
C LYS A 120 11.13 11.02 10.36
N ARG A 121 9.92 11.53 10.45
CA ARG A 121 9.29 11.84 11.73
C ARG A 121 9.12 10.59 12.61
N CYS A 122 8.81 9.45 12.00
CA CYS A 122 8.62 8.18 12.71
C CYS A 122 9.92 7.35 12.87
N GLY A 123 11.07 7.85 12.40
CA GLY A 123 12.37 7.15 12.51
C GLY A 123 12.46 5.89 11.66
N MET A 124 11.69 5.82 10.56
CA MET A 124 11.56 4.61 9.73
C MET A 124 12.38 4.63 8.44
N GLU A 125 13.06 5.74 8.12
CA GLU A 125 13.83 5.89 6.87
C GLU A 125 14.84 4.76 6.64
N SER A 126 15.51 4.31 7.69
CA SER A 126 16.58 3.32 7.62
C SER A 126 16.12 1.89 7.30
N PHE A 127 14.82 1.64 7.22
CA PHE A 127 14.29 0.34 6.82
C PHE A 127 14.21 0.18 5.31
N PHE A 128 14.00 1.27 4.58
CA PHE A 128 13.73 1.25 3.15
C PHE A 128 14.92 1.74 2.36
N SER A 129 15.27 1.02 1.31
CA SER A 129 16.38 1.37 0.41
C SER A 129 15.96 2.30 -0.71
N GLU A 130 14.67 2.37 -1.04
CA GLU A 130 14.10 3.24 -2.07
C GLU A 130 12.58 3.41 -1.87
N ILE A 131 12.05 4.51 -2.41
CA ILE A 131 10.62 4.79 -2.52
C ILE A 131 10.29 4.90 -4.01
N PHE A 132 9.35 4.10 -4.48
CA PHE A 132 8.77 4.19 -5.82
C PHE A 132 7.39 4.81 -5.71
N THR A 133 7.14 5.88 -6.45
CA THR A 133 5.80 6.48 -6.51
C THR A 133 5.14 6.21 -7.86
N CYS A 134 3.81 6.18 -7.91
CA CYS A 134 3.08 6.09 -9.17
C CYS A 134 3.44 7.25 -10.11
N THR A 135 3.70 8.44 -9.56
CA THR A 135 4.18 9.61 -10.30
C THR A 135 5.54 9.36 -10.95
N ASP A 136 6.52 8.81 -10.19
CA ASP A 136 7.87 8.52 -10.71
C ASP A 136 7.86 7.47 -11.82
N VAL A 137 6.98 6.48 -11.73
CA VAL A 137 6.92 5.40 -12.72
C VAL A 137 6.00 5.71 -13.90
N GLY A 138 5.11 6.71 -13.76
CA GLY A 138 4.15 7.13 -14.77
C GLY A 138 2.94 6.20 -14.93
N HIS A 139 2.70 5.29 -13.99
CA HIS A 139 1.62 4.30 -14.00
C HIS A 139 1.03 4.11 -12.61
N GLY A 140 -0.28 3.87 -12.55
CA GLY A 140 -0.96 3.48 -11.31
C GLY A 140 -0.70 2.02 -10.94
N LYS A 141 -1.20 1.59 -9.79
CA LYS A 141 -1.11 0.20 -9.29
C LYS A 141 -2.13 -0.76 -9.93
N ASP A 142 -2.92 -0.29 -10.87
CA ASP A 142 -3.71 -1.11 -11.80
C ASP A 142 -2.83 -1.82 -12.84
N GLU A 143 -1.57 -1.38 -13.01
CA GLU A 143 -0.52 -2.04 -13.77
C GLU A 143 0.64 -2.48 -12.84
N PRO A 144 1.33 -3.61 -13.14
CA PRO A 144 2.35 -4.15 -12.22
C PRO A 144 3.70 -3.44 -12.29
N ILE A 145 3.84 -2.39 -13.08
CA ILE A 145 5.10 -1.73 -13.42
C ILE A 145 5.84 -1.26 -12.17
N ILE A 146 5.14 -0.66 -11.22
CA ILE A 146 5.75 -0.16 -9.98
C ILE A 146 6.36 -1.30 -9.14
N PHE A 147 5.66 -2.43 -9.04
CA PHE A 147 6.15 -3.61 -8.31
C PHE A 147 7.34 -4.27 -9.03
N GLN A 148 7.31 -4.32 -10.36
CA GLN A 148 8.40 -4.87 -11.17
C GLN A 148 9.67 -4.02 -11.02
N LYS A 149 9.57 -2.69 -11.12
CA LYS A 149 10.70 -1.77 -10.91
C LYS A 149 11.28 -1.89 -9.49
N ALA A 150 10.42 -1.97 -8.49
CA ALA A 150 10.82 -2.17 -7.11
C ALA A 150 11.58 -3.50 -6.90
N MET A 151 11.07 -4.60 -7.46
CA MET A 151 11.72 -5.92 -7.43
C MET A 151 13.08 -5.90 -8.12
N GLU A 152 13.17 -5.29 -9.31
CA GLU A 152 14.43 -5.15 -10.06
C GLU A 152 15.47 -4.37 -9.25
N TYR A 153 15.08 -3.26 -8.62
CA TYR A 153 15.95 -2.47 -7.75
C TYR A 153 16.48 -3.29 -6.56
N LEU A 154 15.61 -4.07 -5.92
CA LEU A 154 16.00 -4.95 -4.81
C LEU A 154 16.95 -6.08 -5.26
N GLY A 155 17.00 -6.37 -6.57
CA GLY A 155 17.78 -7.47 -7.14
C GLY A 155 17.24 -8.85 -6.75
N THR A 156 15.91 -8.97 -6.69
CA THR A 156 15.18 -10.17 -6.27
C THR A 156 14.32 -10.73 -7.40
N THR A 157 13.54 -11.76 -7.14
CA THR A 157 12.62 -12.37 -8.09
C THR A 157 11.21 -12.42 -7.52
N LYS A 158 10.18 -12.58 -8.36
CA LYS A 158 8.79 -12.70 -7.88
C LYS A 158 8.60 -13.83 -6.86
N ALA A 159 9.36 -14.92 -7.00
CA ALA A 159 9.28 -16.08 -6.11
C ALA A 159 9.89 -15.85 -4.71
N ASP A 160 10.72 -14.82 -4.54
CA ASP A 160 11.36 -14.47 -3.27
C ASP A 160 11.11 -13.00 -2.84
N THR A 161 10.13 -12.35 -3.48
CA THR A 161 9.65 -10.99 -3.16
C THR A 161 8.20 -11.04 -2.71
N VAL A 162 7.92 -10.45 -1.57
CA VAL A 162 6.56 -10.26 -1.06
C VAL A 162 6.10 -8.83 -1.26
N VAL A 163 4.85 -8.63 -1.66
CA VAL A 163 4.17 -7.34 -1.74
C VAL A 163 3.18 -7.25 -0.57
N PHE A 164 3.27 -6.21 0.23
CA PHE A 164 2.30 -5.87 1.28
C PHE A 164 1.36 -4.80 0.76
N GLU A 165 0.06 -5.06 0.80
CA GLU A 165 -0.99 -4.20 0.25
C GLU A 165 -2.28 -4.30 1.07
N ASP A 166 -3.04 -3.19 1.15
CA ASP A 166 -4.38 -3.15 1.71
C ASP A 166 -5.46 -2.96 0.62
N ALA A 167 -5.08 -2.38 -0.53
CA ALA A 167 -6.00 -2.08 -1.61
C ALA A 167 -6.22 -3.30 -2.53
N CYS A 168 -7.49 -3.72 -2.68
CA CYS A 168 -7.86 -4.90 -3.45
C CYS A 168 -7.41 -4.85 -4.92
N HIS A 169 -7.47 -3.70 -5.58
CA HIS A 169 -7.05 -3.58 -6.98
C HIS A 169 -5.55 -3.80 -7.14
N ALA A 170 -4.72 -3.20 -6.27
CA ALA A 170 -3.27 -3.31 -6.30
C ALA A 170 -2.81 -4.72 -5.91
N ALA A 171 -3.42 -5.32 -4.89
CA ALA A 171 -3.18 -6.71 -4.50
C ALA A 171 -3.47 -7.69 -5.65
N LYS A 172 -4.60 -7.49 -6.38
CA LYS A 172 -4.93 -8.27 -7.58
C LYS A 172 -3.90 -8.13 -8.68
N THR A 173 -3.43 -6.90 -8.93
CA THR A 173 -2.41 -6.62 -9.94
C THR A 173 -1.10 -7.32 -9.60
N ALA A 174 -0.60 -7.18 -8.37
CA ALA A 174 0.60 -7.86 -7.91
C ALA A 174 0.46 -9.39 -8.01
N LYS A 175 -0.69 -9.92 -7.58
CA LYS A 175 -0.98 -11.36 -7.63
C LYS A 175 -1.04 -11.90 -9.05
N ALA A 176 -1.72 -11.20 -9.95
CA ALA A 176 -1.83 -11.59 -11.37
C ALA A 176 -0.47 -11.59 -12.06
N ASP A 177 0.43 -10.71 -11.67
CA ASP A 177 1.82 -10.65 -12.17
C ASP A 177 2.75 -11.69 -11.51
N GLY A 178 2.26 -12.47 -10.53
CA GLY A 178 2.95 -13.62 -9.94
C GLY A 178 3.79 -13.31 -8.70
N PHE A 179 3.57 -12.18 -8.06
CA PHE A 179 4.16 -11.88 -6.75
C PHE A 179 3.50 -12.68 -5.62
N ILE A 180 4.23 -12.86 -4.53
CA ILE A 180 3.68 -13.29 -3.26
C ILE A 180 3.01 -12.06 -2.65
N VAL A 181 1.73 -12.17 -2.27
CA VAL A 181 0.95 -11.05 -1.76
C VAL A 181 0.52 -11.31 -0.32
N VAL A 182 0.93 -10.42 0.56
CA VAL A 182 0.42 -10.32 1.93
C VAL A 182 -0.53 -9.14 1.98
N THR A 183 -1.77 -9.38 2.36
CA THR A 183 -2.73 -8.31 2.49
C THR A 183 -2.91 -7.90 3.95
N VAL A 184 -2.99 -6.59 4.15
CA VAL A 184 -3.14 -5.95 5.47
C VAL A 184 -4.55 -5.40 5.57
N PHE A 185 -5.23 -5.67 6.69
CA PHE A 185 -6.56 -5.11 6.90
C PHE A 185 -6.52 -3.57 6.97
N ASP A 186 -7.39 -2.95 6.21
CA ASP A 186 -7.75 -1.55 6.38
C ASP A 186 -9.27 -1.39 6.27
N SER A 187 -9.88 -0.66 7.20
CA SER A 187 -11.34 -0.48 7.26
C SER A 187 -11.92 0.33 6.10
N HIS A 188 -11.06 1.03 5.33
CA HIS A 188 -11.46 1.83 4.17
C HIS A 188 -11.58 0.99 2.90
N GLU A 189 -10.90 -0.18 2.82
CA GLU A 189 -11.12 -1.11 1.71
C GLU A 189 -12.49 -1.79 1.86
N THR A 190 -13.35 -1.59 0.87
CA THR A 190 -14.73 -2.11 0.88
C THR A 190 -14.83 -3.53 0.33
N LYS A 191 -13.82 -4.01 -0.39
CA LYS A 191 -13.79 -5.32 -1.06
C LYS A 191 -12.99 -6.36 -0.24
N GLN A 192 -13.24 -6.41 1.06
CA GLN A 192 -12.49 -7.31 1.98
C GLN A 192 -12.52 -8.79 1.56
N GLU A 193 -13.67 -9.30 1.13
CA GLU A 193 -13.78 -10.70 0.67
C GLU A 193 -12.92 -10.97 -0.57
N GLU A 194 -12.88 -10.02 -1.52
CA GLU A 194 -12.04 -10.14 -2.70
C GLU A 194 -10.55 -10.02 -2.33
N LEU A 195 -10.20 -9.09 -1.44
CA LEU A 195 -8.85 -8.90 -0.93
C LEU A 195 -8.33 -10.19 -0.27
N HIS A 196 -9.13 -10.80 0.61
CA HIS A 196 -8.82 -12.10 1.21
C HIS A 196 -8.62 -13.21 0.16
N SER A 197 -9.42 -13.22 -0.91
CA SER A 197 -9.35 -14.27 -1.94
C SER A 197 -8.07 -14.26 -2.76
N VAL A 198 -7.41 -13.12 -2.89
CA VAL A 198 -6.16 -12.96 -3.66
C VAL A 198 -4.91 -13.03 -2.78
N SER A 199 -5.08 -12.98 -1.47
CA SER A 199 -4.00 -13.00 -0.49
C SER A 199 -3.35 -14.39 -0.38
N ASP A 200 -2.02 -14.43 -0.32
CA ASP A 200 -1.28 -15.62 0.11
C ASP A 200 -1.20 -15.70 1.64
N CYS A 201 -1.21 -14.53 2.31
CA CYS A 201 -1.29 -14.39 3.74
C CYS A 201 -2.05 -13.09 4.06
N PHE A 202 -3.04 -13.17 4.93
CA PHE A 202 -3.77 -12.00 5.42
C PHE A 202 -3.36 -11.72 6.86
N ILE A 203 -3.11 -10.46 7.17
CA ILE A 203 -2.85 -9.99 8.53
C ILE A 203 -3.81 -8.85 8.89
N GLU A 204 -4.39 -8.90 10.08
CA GLU A 204 -5.22 -7.80 10.59
C GLU A 204 -4.38 -6.58 10.96
N ASN A 205 -3.19 -6.82 11.49
CA ASN A 205 -2.19 -5.81 11.79
C ASN A 205 -0.81 -6.46 11.90
N PHE A 206 0.23 -5.66 12.03
CA PHE A 206 1.61 -6.16 12.10
C PHE A 206 2.00 -6.74 13.46
N THR A 207 1.12 -6.76 14.46
CA THR A 207 1.37 -7.50 15.71
C THR A 207 1.29 -9.01 15.51
N GLN A 208 0.67 -9.48 14.42
CA GLN A 208 0.60 -10.90 14.03
C GLN A 208 1.91 -11.39 13.40
N ILE A 209 3.05 -11.02 13.98
CA ILE A 209 4.40 -11.32 13.48
C ILE A 209 4.62 -12.83 13.31
N GLU A 210 4.21 -13.64 14.28
CA GLU A 210 4.38 -15.10 14.24
C GLU A 210 3.62 -15.73 13.07
N HIS A 211 2.39 -15.28 12.83
CA HIS A 211 1.58 -15.74 11.71
C HIS A 211 2.26 -15.49 10.36
N PHE A 212 2.79 -14.28 10.16
CA PHE A 212 3.56 -13.95 8.95
C PHE A 212 4.80 -14.85 8.80
N TRP A 213 5.58 -15.06 9.87
CA TRP A 213 6.79 -15.88 9.76
C TRP A 213 6.48 -17.37 9.55
N GLU A 214 5.42 -17.91 10.14
CA GLU A 214 4.95 -19.27 9.84
C GLU A 214 4.64 -19.42 8.35
N PHE A 215 3.94 -18.47 7.76
CA PHE A 215 3.70 -18.42 6.33
C PHE A 215 5.02 -18.33 5.53
N ALA A 216 5.90 -17.40 5.85
CA ALA A 216 7.16 -17.17 5.14
C ALA A 216 8.10 -18.39 5.20
N TYR A 217 8.15 -19.09 6.33
CA TYR A 217 8.89 -20.36 6.46
C TYR A 217 8.21 -21.50 5.70
N GLY A 218 6.88 -21.50 5.64
CA GLY A 218 6.10 -22.46 4.86
C GLY A 218 6.43 -22.43 3.36
N LEU A 219 6.69 -21.24 2.82
CA LEU A 219 7.13 -21.06 1.42
C LEU A 219 8.43 -21.82 1.14
N THR A 220 9.38 -21.82 2.07
CA THR A 220 10.66 -22.53 1.94
C THR A 220 10.55 -24.03 2.10
N ALA A 221 9.67 -24.52 2.95
CA ALA A 221 9.43 -25.94 3.16
C ALA A 221 8.70 -26.57 1.96
N GLY A 222 7.76 -25.83 1.35
CA GLY A 222 7.07 -26.25 0.12
C GLY A 222 8.02 -26.38 -1.08
N PHE A 223 8.97 -25.48 -1.22
CA PHE A 223 9.99 -25.54 -2.28
C PHE A 223 10.93 -26.74 -2.14
N LYS A 224 11.31 -27.12 -0.92
CA LYS A 224 12.09 -28.34 -0.65
C LYS A 224 11.31 -29.64 -0.94
N ARG A 225 9.97 -29.61 -0.85
CA ARG A 225 9.11 -30.77 -1.14
C ARG A 225 8.85 -30.97 -2.63
N GLN A 226 8.93 -29.91 -3.46
CA GLN A 226 8.83 -30.05 -4.92
C GLN A 226 10.09 -30.65 -5.55
N ILE A 227 11.25 -30.57 -4.88
CA ILE A 227 12.51 -31.15 -5.34
C ILE A 227 12.73 -32.57 -4.82
N GLY A 228 12.05 -32.96 -3.72
CA GLY A 228 12.08 -34.31 -3.15
C GLY A 228 10.68 -34.87 -3.08
N GLY A 229 10.31 -35.63 -4.12
CA GLY A 229 8.95 -36.18 -4.21
C GLY A 229 8.50 -36.93 -2.96
N THR A 230 7.44 -36.48 -2.40
CA THR A 230 6.28 -37.23 -1.88
C THR A 230 5.32 -36.28 -1.19
N THR A 231 4.09 -36.38 -1.58
CA THR A 231 2.91 -35.60 -1.16
C THR A 231 2.68 -35.66 0.36
N LEU A 232 2.58 -34.48 0.99
CA LEU A 232 1.78 -34.34 2.21
C LEU A 232 1.05 -32.99 2.16
N CYS A 233 -0.09 -33.00 1.48
CA CYS A 233 -1.11 -31.96 1.51
C CYS A 233 -2.00 -32.21 2.74
N ARG A 234 -1.72 -31.52 3.85
CA ARG A 234 -2.63 -31.38 5.00
C ARG A 234 -2.05 -30.32 5.93
N TYR A 235 -2.49 -29.09 5.77
CA TYR A 235 -2.65 -28.07 6.84
C TYR A 235 -2.89 -26.68 6.22
N ILE A 236 -3.96 -26.55 5.45
CA ILE A 236 -4.57 -25.24 5.18
C ILE A 236 -6.07 -25.52 5.09
N LYS A 237 -6.69 -25.59 6.26
CA LYS A 237 -8.15 -25.42 6.46
C LYS A 237 -8.40 -25.40 7.95
N ARG A 238 -8.27 -24.21 8.53
CA ARG A 238 -8.92 -23.74 9.76
C ARG A 238 -8.28 -22.40 10.14
N CYS A 239 -8.83 -21.36 9.65
CA CYS A 239 -9.17 -20.11 10.36
C CYS A 239 -10.29 -19.45 9.59
#